data_067eb426760afa69f07a09f5579772b3
#
_entry.id   067eb426760afa69f07a09f5579772b3
#
_cell.length_a   1.000
_cell.length_b   1.000
_cell.length_c   1.000
_cell.angle_alpha   90.00
_cell.angle_beta   90.00
_cell.angle_gamma   90.00
#
_symmetry.space_group_name_H-M   'P 1'
#
loop_
_entity.id
_entity.type
_entity.pdbx_description
1 polymer ?
#
loop_
_entity_poly.entity_id
_entity_poly.type
_entity_poly.pdbx_seq_one_letter_code
_entity_poly.pdbx_strand_id
1 'polypeptide(L)'
;MGQEEITAPHNKPFCTVAGPFDHLNHLQRLNARNIRDAMHNRHATTYAASSLGQLRQPSAADWQEYLTDLGQRSVLFWDTLRQRGDNSLAHERAGYPLLLKFDHQTLVDGIDLPRPVNYSLLQILPGPLQPVDSQQRPVIIIDPRGGHGAGIGGFKQDSVIGESLRAGHPTYFISFSHAPSPGQTLADIVQAEAQFIELVSARHPESAKPVVIGNC
;
A
#
# COMPACT_ATOMS: atom_id res chain seq x y z
N MET A 1 22.73 37.63 40.99
CA MET A 1 21.70 37.68 39.93
C MET A 1 22.36 37.27 38.64
N GLY A 2 22.34 36.00 38.34
CA GLY A 2 22.86 35.37 37.13
C GLY A 2 21.74 34.55 36.51
N GLN A 3 21.31 34.91 35.33
CA GLN A 3 20.35 34.12 34.56
C GLN A 3 21.12 33.00 33.87
N GLU A 4 20.81 31.76 34.21
CA GLU A 4 21.25 30.58 33.48
C GLU A 4 20.36 30.41 32.25
N GLU A 5 20.97 30.55 31.09
CA GLU A 5 20.41 30.32 29.77
C GLU A 5 20.38 28.81 29.53
N ILE A 6 19.17 28.21 29.58
CA ILE A 6 18.94 26.81 29.30
C ILE A 6 18.98 26.62 27.77
N THR A 7 20.11 26.13 27.26
CA THR A 7 20.27 25.73 25.88
C THR A 7 19.49 24.45 25.62
N ALA A 8 18.51 24.54 24.72
CA ALA A 8 17.74 23.41 24.21
C ALA A 8 18.65 22.41 23.44
N PRO A 9 18.44 21.10 23.54
CA PRO A 9 19.23 20.12 22.82
C PRO A 9 18.96 20.17 21.33
N HIS A 10 20.02 20.29 20.54
CA HIS A 10 20.05 20.17 19.09
C HIS A 10 19.41 18.85 18.64
N ASN A 11 18.24 18.94 18.06
CA ASN A 11 17.57 17.84 17.38
C ASN A 11 18.33 17.55 16.08
N LYS A 12 19.18 16.52 16.08
CA LYS A 12 19.80 15.99 14.86
C LYS A 12 18.69 15.40 14.01
N PRO A 13 18.62 15.72 12.70
CA PRO A 13 17.64 15.06 11.84
C PRO A 13 17.94 13.57 11.78
N PHE A 14 16.95 12.76 12.17
CA PHE A 14 16.99 11.33 11.98
C PHE A 14 17.18 11.07 10.48
N CYS A 15 18.32 10.48 10.15
CA CYS A 15 18.55 9.93 8.81
C CYS A 15 17.56 8.77 8.63
N THR A 16 16.43 9.04 7.99
CA THR A 16 15.49 8.01 7.58
C THR A 16 16.20 7.14 6.56
N VAL A 17 16.63 5.97 7.01
CA VAL A 17 17.09 4.91 6.11
C VAL A 17 15.88 4.59 5.23
N ALA A 18 15.97 4.95 3.94
CA ALA A 18 14.93 4.65 2.98
C ALA A 18 14.65 3.14 3.01
N GLY A 19 13.43 2.77 3.35
CA GLY A 19 13.04 1.37 3.42
C GLY A 19 13.11 0.71 2.04
N PRO A 20 13.21 -0.61 1.94
CA PRO A 20 13.29 -1.34 0.68
C PRO A 20 12.15 -1.00 -0.28
N PHE A 21 11.00 -0.55 0.24
CA PHE A 21 9.86 -0.09 -0.56
C PHE A 21 10.04 1.31 -1.16
N ASP A 22 10.81 2.20 -0.55
CA ASP A 22 11.07 3.53 -1.09
C ASP A 22 11.97 3.46 -2.33
N HIS A 23 12.89 2.52 -2.34
CA HIS A 23 13.74 2.25 -3.52
C HIS A 23 12.93 1.66 -4.69
N LEU A 24 12.02 0.72 -4.41
CA LEU A 24 11.09 0.15 -5.40
C LEU A 24 10.15 1.21 -5.98
N ASN A 25 9.58 2.07 -5.15
CA ASN A 25 8.75 3.18 -5.60
C ASN A 25 9.53 4.20 -6.45
N HIS A 26 10.81 4.44 -6.10
CA HIS A 26 11.68 5.31 -6.89
C HIS A 26 11.97 4.70 -8.28
N LEU A 27 12.32 3.42 -8.33
CA LEU A 27 12.55 2.71 -9.59
C LEU A 27 11.29 2.60 -10.46
N GLN A 28 10.12 2.37 -9.85
CA GLN A 28 8.84 2.37 -10.56
C GLN A 28 8.50 3.75 -11.14
N ARG A 29 8.79 4.84 -10.41
CA ARG A 29 8.58 6.22 -10.91
C ARG A 29 9.54 6.56 -12.05
N LEU A 30 10.80 6.12 -11.96
CA LEU A 30 11.78 6.29 -13.03
C LEU A 30 11.38 5.49 -14.28
N ASN A 31 10.94 4.24 -14.11
CA ASN A 31 10.49 3.41 -15.21
C ASN A 31 9.20 3.95 -15.85
N ALA A 32 8.25 4.45 -15.08
CA ALA A 32 7.03 5.08 -15.59
C ALA A 32 7.33 6.39 -16.35
N ARG A 33 8.32 7.19 -15.91
CA ARG A 33 8.78 8.37 -16.63
C ARG A 33 9.44 7.98 -17.96
N ASN A 34 10.37 7.03 -17.93
CA ASN A 34 11.05 6.55 -19.13
C ASN A 34 10.08 5.95 -20.16
N ILE A 35 9.04 5.20 -19.71
CA ILE A 35 8.01 4.67 -20.60
C ILE A 35 7.16 5.81 -21.18
N ARG A 36 6.80 6.81 -20.37
CA ARG A 36 6.02 7.96 -20.84
C ARG A 36 6.81 8.80 -21.85
N ASP A 37 8.09 9.04 -21.59
CA ASP A 37 8.98 9.80 -22.46
C ASP A 37 9.24 9.04 -23.77
N ALA A 38 9.40 7.71 -23.71
CA ALA A 38 9.51 6.85 -24.87
C ALA A 38 8.21 6.80 -25.70
N MET A 39 7.04 6.83 -25.06
CA MET A 39 5.74 6.92 -25.75
C MET A 39 5.54 8.31 -26.38
N HIS A 40 5.90 9.39 -25.68
CA HIS A 40 5.83 10.76 -26.23
C HIS A 40 6.75 10.92 -27.43
N ASN A 41 7.98 10.40 -27.35
CA ASN A 41 8.93 10.43 -28.46
C ASN A 41 8.45 9.59 -29.67
N ARG A 42 7.76 8.46 -29.43
CA ARG A 42 7.16 7.67 -30.52
C ARG A 42 6.00 8.42 -31.20
N HIS A 43 5.16 9.13 -30.45
CA HIS A 43 4.10 9.93 -31.05
C HIS A 43 4.65 11.12 -31.82
N ALA A 44 5.70 11.79 -31.37
CA ALA A 44 6.35 12.85 -32.11
C ALA A 44 6.99 12.38 -33.43
N THR A 45 7.54 11.15 -33.45
CA THR A 45 8.11 10.54 -34.66
C THR A 45 7.01 10.02 -35.61
N THR A 46 5.85 9.60 -35.08
CA THR A 46 4.74 9.07 -35.93
C THR A 46 4.02 10.19 -36.68
N TYR A 47 3.96 11.41 -36.12
CA TYR A 47 3.38 12.56 -36.84
C TYR A 47 4.30 13.13 -37.93
N ALA A 48 5.59 12.86 -37.89
CA ALA A 48 6.54 13.22 -38.95
C ALA A 48 6.60 12.21 -40.10
N ALA A 49 6.00 11.03 -39.96
CA ALA A 49 6.06 9.91 -40.91
C ALA A 49 4.82 9.83 -41.84
N SER A 50 4.10 10.92 -42.09
CA SER A 50 3.03 10.97 -43.10
C SER A 50 3.51 11.17 -44.54
N SER A 51 4.79 10.92 -44.80
CA SER A 51 5.29 10.67 -46.14
C SER A 51 5.63 9.18 -46.26
N LEU A 52 4.90 8.46 -47.06
CA LEU A 52 5.15 7.10 -47.53
C LEU A 52 6.51 7.06 -48.29
N GLY A 53 7.59 7.10 -47.53
CA GLY A 53 8.95 7.11 -48.06
C GLY A 53 9.85 6.25 -47.21
N GLN A 54 10.12 5.04 -47.70
CA GLN A 54 11.24 4.18 -47.35
C GLN A 54 11.38 3.81 -45.87
N LEU A 55 10.89 2.62 -45.49
CA LEU A 55 11.39 1.90 -44.32
C LEU A 55 12.89 1.88 -44.37
N ARG A 56 13.54 2.79 -43.65
CA ARG A 56 15.01 2.82 -43.54
C ARG A 56 15.43 1.47 -42.95
N GLN A 57 16.21 0.73 -43.69
CA GLN A 57 16.83 -0.48 -43.19
C GLN A 57 17.65 -0.14 -41.94
N PRO A 58 17.46 -0.86 -40.81
CA PRO A 58 18.21 -0.59 -39.61
C PRO A 58 19.70 -0.74 -39.87
N SER A 59 20.48 0.23 -39.46
CA SER A 59 21.94 0.20 -39.55
C SER A 59 22.55 -0.76 -38.52
N ALA A 60 23.82 -1.11 -38.68
CA ALA A 60 24.56 -1.89 -37.67
C ALA A 60 24.55 -1.19 -36.29
N ALA A 61 24.59 0.14 -36.25
CA ALA A 61 24.51 0.93 -35.03
C ALA A 61 23.13 0.80 -34.36
N ASP A 62 22.03 0.83 -35.12
CA ASP A 62 20.68 0.66 -34.61
C ASP A 62 20.51 -0.75 -33.98
N TRP A 63 21.09 -1.77 -34.60
CA TRP A 63 21.13 -3.13 -34.07
C TRP A 63 21.96 -3.24 -32.77
N GLN A 64 23.11 -2.59 -32.73
CA GLN A 64 23.96 -2.59 -31.54
C GLN A 64 23.25 -1.91 -30.37
N GLU A 65 22.60 -0.77 -30.59
CA GLU A 65 21.79 -0.08 -29.57
C GLU A 65 20.65 -0.98 -29.07
N TYR A 66 19.92 -1.59 -30.00
CA TYR A 66 18.82 -2.51 -29.64
C TYR A 66 19.30 -3.70 -28.80
N LEU A 67 20.38 -4.35 -29.20
CA LEU A 67 20.92 -5.50 -28.46
C LEU A 67 21.48 -5.09 -27.10
N THR A 68 22.05 -3.91 -26.97
CA THR A 68 22.52 -3.36 -25.70
C THR A 68 21.31 -3.10 -24.76
N ASP A 69 20.27 -2.43 -25.26
CA ASP A 69 19.05 -2.16 -24.51
C ASP A 69 18.34 -3.47 -24.10
N LEU A 70 18.25 -4.42 -25.03
CA LEU A 70 17.68 -5.75 -24.73
C LEU A 70 18.47 -6.47 -23.64
N GLY A 71 19.80 -6.44 -23.70
CA GLY A 71 20.66 -7.03 -22.68
C GLY A 71 20.45 -6.38 -21.31
N GLN A 72 20.45 -5.06 -21.24
CA GLN A 72 20.22 -4.31 -20.01
C GLN A 72 18.85 -4.61 -19.42
N ARG A 73 17.80 -4.60 -20.23
CA ARG A 73 16.42 -4.95 -19.78
C ARG A 73 16.32 -6.37 -19.28
N SER A 74 17.00 -7.31 -19.94
CA SER A 74 17.02 -8.70 -19.51
C SER A 74 17.67 -8.86 -18.13
N VAL A 75 18.80 -8.20 -17.89
CA VAL A 75 19.46 -8.21 -16.57
C VAL A 75 18.54 -7.61 -15.50
N LEU A 76 17.95 -6.45 -15.77
CA LEU A 76 17.01 -5.80 -14.84
C LEU A 76 15.78 -6.67 -14.56
N PHE A 77 15.26 -7.35 -15.58
CA PHE A 77 14.14 -8.28 -15.41
C PHE A 77 14.47 -9.43 -14.45
N TRP A 78 15.59 -10.10 -14.68
CA TRP A 78 16.03 -11.22 -13.84
C TRP A 78 16.37 -10.77 -12.42
N ASP A 79 17.02 -9.61 -12.25
CA ASP A 79 17.29 -9.06 -10.92
C ASP A 79 16.00 -8.70 -10.19
N THR A 80 15.02 -8.12 -10.88
CA THR A 80 13.69 -7.84 -10.31
C THR A 80 12.98 -9.12 -9.88
N LEU A 81 13.03 -10.18 -10.69
CA LEU A 81 12.44 -11.47 -10.33
C LEU A 81 13.12 -12.07 -9.10
N ARG A 82 14.45 -12.01 -9.04
CA ARG A 82 15.22 -12.47 -7.88
C ARG A 82 14.81 -11.69 -6.62
N GLN A 83 14.79 -10.36 -6.66
CA GLN A 83 14.39 -9.52 -5.54
C GLN A 83 12.95 -9.81 -5.08
N ARG A 84 12.03 -10.01 -6.00
CA ARG A 84 10.65 -10.41 -5.66
C ARG A 84 10.60 -11.76 -4.96
N GLY A 85 11.37 -12.72 -5.45
CA GLY A 85 11.50 -14.04 -4.82
C GLY A 85 12.07 -13.93 -3.39
N ASP A 86 13.16 -13.20 -3.23
CA ASP A 86 13.79 -12.98 -1.92
C ASP A 86 12.83 -12.29 -0.93
N ASN A 87 12.09 -11.26 -1.39
CA ASN A 87 11.09 -10.56 -0.58
C ASN A 87 9.92 -11.48 -0.19
N SER A 88 9.46 -12.33 -1.12
CA SER A 88 8.39 -13.30 -0.84
C SER A 88 8.82 -14.30 0.23
N LEU A 89 10.03 -14.86 0.11
CA LEU A 89 10.58 -15.78 1.10
C LEU A 89 10.82 -15.11 2.46
N ALA A 90 11.26 -13.86 2.47
CA ALA A 90 11.43 -13.09 3.70
C ALA A 90 10.08 -12.85 4.39
N HIS A 91 9.05 -12.49 3.63
CA HIS A 91 7.70 -12.29 4.12
C HIS A 91 7.08 -13.58 4.69
N GLU A 92 7.28 -14.70 3.99
CA GLU A 92 6.87 -16.03 4.45
C GLU A 92 7.57 -16.42 5.77
N ARG A 93 8.89 -16.27 5.84
CA ARG A 93 9.67 -16.54 7.07
C ARG A 93 9.26 -15.67 8.25
N ALA A 94 8.79 -14.46 7.98
CA ALA A 94 8.25 -13.56 8.99
C ALA A 94 6.81 -13.89 9.41
N GLY A 95 6.19 -14.95 8.86
CA GLY A 95 4.83 -15.36 9.19
C GLY A 95 3.74 -14.52 8.53
N TYR A 96 4.03 -13.96 7.36
CA TYR A 96 3.09 -13.11 6.60
C TYR A 96 2.57 -11.91 7.40
N PRO A 97 3.45 -11.05 7.93
CA PRO A 97 3.01 -9.87 8.67
C PRO A 97 2.13 -8.97 7.80
N LEU A 98 1.21 -8.27 8.44
CA LEU A 98 0.31 -7.34 7.77
C LEU A 98 1.11 -6.24 7.05
N LEU A 99 0.89 -6.09 5.74
CA LEU A 99 1.51 -5.06 4.91
C LEU A 99 0.66 -3.78 4.94
N LEU A 100 0.63 -3.12 6.09
CA LEU A 100 -0.10 -1.88 6.30
C LEU A 100 0.88 -0.74 6.55
N LYS A 101 0.77 0.34 5.76
CA LYS A 101 1.67 1.51 5.87
C LYS A 101 1.24 2.51 6.95
N PHE A 102 0.06 2.34 7.49
CA PHE A 102 -0.51 3.23 8.50
C PHE A 102 -0.30 2.66 9.90
N ASP A 103 0.01 3.50 10.85
CA ASP A 103 -0.01 3.12 12.25
C ASP A 103 -1.42 2.70 12.65
N HIS A 104 -1.51 1.63 13.42
CA HIS A 104 -2.79 1.06 13.78
C HIS A 104 -2.74 0.41 15.17
N GLN A 105 -3.93 0.22 15.73
CA GLN A 105 -4.16 -0.52 16.96
C GLN A 105 -5.18 -1.63 16.69
N THR A 106 -4.85 -2.84 17.07
CA THR A 106 -5.82 -3.94 17.07
C THR A 106 -6.85 -3.71 18.16
N LEU A 107 -8.12 -3.62 17.79
CA LEU A 107 -9.25 -3.48 18.73
C LEU A 107 -9.81 -4.83 19.12
N VAL A 108 -9.94 -5.73 18.16
CA VAL A 108 -10.42 -7.09 18.36
C VAL A 108 -9.59 -8.01 17.48
N ASP A 109 -9.02 -9.03 18.08
CA ASP A 109 -8.50 -10.18 17.33
C ASP A 109 -9.58 -11.26 17.25
N GLY A 110 -9.92 -11.68 16.04
CA GLY A 110 -10.96 -12.67 15.82
C GLY A 110 -10.65 -14.06 16.36
N ILE A 111 -9.37 -14.34 16.65
CA ILE A 111 -8.96 -15.59 17.28
C ILE A 111 -9.51 -15.70 18.72
N ASP A 112 -9.76 -14.57 19.38
CA ASP A 112 -10.25 -14.49 20.74
C ASP A 112 -11.80 -14.52 20.83
N LEU A 113 -12.48 -14.56 19.69
CA LEU A 113 -13.93 -14.64 19.65
C LEU A 113 -14.43 -16.04 20.09
N PRO A 114 -15.65 -16.16 20.62
CA PRO A 114 -16.26 -17.46 20.97
C PRO A 114 -16.30 -18.46 19.80
N ARG A 115 -16.38 -17.95 18.59
CA ARG A 115 -16.17 -18.67 17.33
C ARG A 115 -14.94 -18.07 16.66
N PRO A 116 -13.76 -18.65 16.86
CA PRO A 116 -12.51 -18.09 16.35
C PRO A 116 -12.49 -17.97 14.83
N VAL A 117 -12.09 -16.80 14.36
CA VAL A 117 -11.86 -16.51 12.94
C VAL A 117 -10.49 -15.86 12.74
N ASN A 118 -9.94 -15.95 11.55
CA ASN A 118 -8.66 -15.31 11.21
C ASN A 118 -8.80 -13.85 10.77
N TYR A 119 -9.85 -13.17 11.18
CA TYR A 119 -10.13 -11.76 10.90
C TYR A 119 -9.92 -10.92 12.15
N SER A 120 -9.39 -9.72 11.99
CA SER A 120 -9.15 -8.79 13.10
C SER A 120 -9.60 -7.39 12.72
N LEU A 121 -10.17 -6.67 13.69
CA LEU A 121 -10.54 -5.27 13.54
C LEU A 121 -9.40 -4.38 14.02
N LEU A 122 -8.92 -3.54 13.13
CA LEU A 122 -7.87 -2.55 13.39
C LEU A 122 -8.46 -1.14 13.36
N GLN A 123 -8.06 -0.30 14.30
CA GLN A 123 -8.25 1.14 14.23
C GLN A 123 -7.01 1.76 13.60
N ILE A 124 -7.19 2.51 12.54
CA ILE A 124 -6.10 3.24 11.89
C ILE A 124 -5.85 4.52 12.68
N LEU A 125 -4.60 4.74 13.05
CA LEU A 125 -4.20 5.93 13.78
C LEU A 125 -3.87 7.04 12.78
N PRO A 126 -4.43 8.25 12.98
CA PRO A 126 -4.10 9.38 12.12
C PRO A 126 -2.64 9.80 12.35
N GLY A 127 -1.99 10.20 11.29
CA GLY A 127 -0.68 10.83 11.40
C GLY A 127 -0.78 12.21 12.08
N PRO A 128 0.36 12.77 12.54
CA PRO A 128 0.38 14.01 13.32
C PRO A 128 -0.17 15.24 12.56
N LEU A 129 -0.24 15.16 11.25
CA LEU A 129 -0.76 16.25 10.37
C LEU A 129 -2.14 15.94 9.78
N GLN A 130 -2.81 14.90 10.25
CA GLN A 130 -4.12 14.46 9.73
C GLN A 130 -5.15 14.48 10.87
N PRO A 131 -5.79 15.62 11.15
CA PRO A 131 -6.83 15.68 12.16
C PRO A 131 -8.02 14.82 11.73
N VAL A 132 -8.43 13.91 12.60
CA VAL A 132 -9.64 13.10 12.43
C VAL A 132 -10.73 13.70 13.31
N ASP A 133 -11.89 13.95 12.72
CA ASP A 133 -13.07 14.41 13.44
C ASP A 133 -13.88 13.18 13.92
N SER A 134 -13.95 12.98 15.22
CA SER A 134 -14.65 11.85 15.82
C SER A 134 -16.17 11.85 15.60
N GLN A 135 -16.74 12.99 15.20
CA GLN A 135 -18.17 13.12 14.88
C GLN A 135 -18.46 12.81 13.41
N GLN A 136 -17.44 12.77 12.57
CA GLN A 136 -17.64 12.31 11.20
C GLN A 136 -17.96 10.82 11.17
N ARG A 137 -18.68 10.43 10.11
CA ARG A 137 -19.06 9.05 9.87
C ARG A 137 -17.83 8.13 9.82
N PRO A 138 -17.76 7.08 10.63
CA PRO A 138 -16.67 6.11 10.55
C PRO A 138 -16.66 5.36 9.22
N VAL A 139 -15.48 5.04 8.73
CA VAL A 139 -15.28 4.24 7.52
C VAL A 139 -14.60 2.93 7.92
N ILE A 140 -15.20 1.82 7.55
CA ILE A 140 -14.66 0.47 7.76
C ILE A 140 -14.28 -0.09 6.39
N ILE A 141 -13.04 -0.47 6.22
CA ILE A 141 -12.53 -1.03 4.98
C ILE A 141 -12.22 -2.50 5.23
N ILE A 142 -12.79 -3.39 4.42
CA ILE A 142 -12.54 -4.82 4.51
C ILE A 142 -11.48 -5.20 3.49
N ASP A 143 -10.44 -5.88 3.94
CA ASP A 143 -9.35 -6.35 3.09
C ASP A 143 -9.86 -7.38 2.08
N PRO A 144 -9.57 -7.24 0.78
CA PRO A 144 -10.00 -8.20 -0.23
C PRO A 144 -9.31 -9.54 -0.04
N ARG A 145 -10.07 -10.62 -0.08
CA ARG A 145 -9.55 -11.97 0.17
C ARG A 145 -8.69 -12.54 -0.97
N GLY A 146 -8.63 -11.88 -2.10
CA GLY A 146 -7.85 -12.29 -3.26
C GLY A 146 -6.33 -12.07 -3.15
N GLY A 147 -5.82 -11.76 -1.99
CA GLY A 147 -4.39 -11.52 -1.75
C GLY A 147 -4.06 -11.57 -0.26
N HIS A 148 -2.79 -11.42 0.07
CA HIS A 148 -2.33 -11.28 1.43
C HIS A 148 -1.92 -9.83 1.69
N GLY A 149 -2.41 -9.29 2.79
CA GLY A 149 -2.08 -7.94 3.22
C GLY A 149 -3.04 -6.89 2.70
N ALA A 150 -2.75 -5.66 3.03
CA ALA A 150 -3.61 -4.50 2.87
C ALA A 150 -3.78 -4.06 1.40
N GLY A 151 -4.40 -4.88 0.58
CA GLY A 151 -4.58 -4.70 -0.85
C GLY A 151 -4.97 -3.28 -1.26
N ILE A 152 -6.25 -2.98 -1.38
CA ILE A 152 -6.74 -1.62 -1.66
C ILE A 152 -6.50 -0.68 -0.48
N GLY A 153 -6.43 -1.29 0.70
CA GLY A 153 -6.48 -0.58 1.92
C GLY A 153 -5.27 0.28 2.20
N GLY A 154 -4.05 -0.23 2.15
CA GLY A 154 -3.14 0.50 2.93
C GLY A 154 -1.66 0.23 2.80
N PHE A 155 -1.17 -0.42 1.76
CA PHE A 155 0.26 -0.55 1.59
C PHE A 155 0.93 0.70 0.97
N LYS A 156 0.16 1.74 0.64
CA LYS A 156 0.65 3.06 0.24
C LYS A 156 -0.27 4.17 0.73
N GLN A 157 0.27 5.40 0.79
CA GLN A 157 -0.47 6.59 1.24
C GLN A 157 -1.67 6.91 0.36
N ASP A 158 -1.51 6.77 -0.97
CA ASP A 158 -2.59 6.95 -1.94
C ASP A 158 -3.41 5.66 -2.02
N SER A 159 -4.28 5.47 -1.05
CA SER A 159 -5.12 4.29 -0.86
C SER A 159 -6.47 4.69 -0.28
N VAL A 160 -7.43 3.79 -0.24
CA VAL A 160 -8.76 4.07 0.36
C VAL A 160 -8.63 4.48 1.82
N ILE A 161 -7.71 3.86 2.58
CA ILE A 161 -7.41 4.27 3.97
C ILE A 161 -6.87 5.72 3.98
N GLY A 162 -5.89 6.02 3.13
CA GLY A 162 -5.29 7.35 3.07
C GLY A 162 -6.29 8.44 2.70
N GLU A 163 -7.20 8.18 1.75
CA GLU A 163 -8.26 9.12 1.37
C GLU A 163 -9.26 9.32 2.51
N SER A 164 -9.67 8.23 3.18
CA SER A 164 -10.57 8.31 4.32
C SER A 164 -9.99 9.20 5.45
N LEU A 165 -8.72 8.99 5.80
CA LEU A 165 -8.02 9.81 6.79
C LEU A 165 -7.86 11.27 6.34
N ARG A 166 -7.53 11.53 5.07
CA ARG A 166 -7.43 12.89 4.52
C ARG A 166 -8.75 13.64 4.55
N ALA A 167 -9.84 12.91 4.37
CA ALA A 167 -11.19 13.46 4.50
C ALA A 167 -11.63 13.66 5.96
N GLY A 168 -10.80 13.30 6.95
CA GLY A 168 -11.07 13.48 8.36
C GLY A 168 -11.93 12.40 9.02
N HIS A 169 -12.18 11.28 8.34
CA HIS A 169 -13.01 10.21 8.88
C HIS A 169 -12.26 9.31 9.87
N PRO A 170 -12.86 8.92 11.01
CA PRO A 170 -12.39 7.78 11.79
C PRO A 170 -12.34 6.54 10.89
N THR A 171 -11.18 5.93 10.77
CA THR A 171 -10.95 4.87 9.78
C THR A 171 -10.57 3.58 10.47
N TYR A 172 -11.24 2.50 10.08
CA TYR A 172 -11.04 1.15 10.57
C TYR A 172 -10.72 0.21 9.42
N PHE A 173 -9.97 -0.82 9.72
CA PHE A 173 -9.58 -1.81 8.73
C PHE A 173 -9.83 -3.21 9.27
N ILE A 174 -10.55 -4.03 8.53
CA ILE A 174 -10.73 -5.44 8.83
C ILE A 174 -9.70 -6.20 7.99
N SER A 175 -8.69 -6.73 8.66
CA SER A 175 -7.65 -7.56 8.06
C SER A 175 -7.90 -9.02 8.32
N PHE A 176 -7.21 -9.90 7.60
CA PHE A 176 -7.22 -11.33 7.88
C PHE A 176 -5.80 -11.92 7.81
N SER A 177 -5.55 -12.92 8.65
CA SER A 177 -4.30 -13.67 8.63
C SER A 177 -4.30 -14.69 7.49
N HIS A 178 -3.09 -15.10 7.08
CA HIS A 178 -2.88 -16.05 6.00
C HIS A 178 -3.61 -17.39 6.21
N ALA A 179 -3.48 -17.95 7.40
CA ALA A 179 -4.10 -19.22 7.74
C ALA A 179 -5.47 -19.02 8.37
N PRO A 180 -6.52 -19.73 7.92
CA PRO A 180 -7.82 -19.70 8.56
C PRO A 180 -7.76 -20.35 9.95
N SER A 181 -8.62 -19.92 10.88
CA SER A 181 -8.77 -20.59 12.15
C SER A 181 -9.35 -21.99 11.96
N PRO A 182 -8.90 -22.98 12.72
CA PRO A 182 -9.41 -24.35 12.58
C PRO A 182 -10.94 -24.41 12.76
N GLY A 183 -11.62 -24.95 11.76
CA GLY A 183 -13.07 -25.13 11.78
C GLY A 183 -13.89 -23.87 11.53
N GLN A 184 -13.28 -22.72 11.22
CA GLN A 184 -14.03 -21.52 10.84
C GLN A 184 -14.83 -21.75 9.57
N THR A 185 -16.00 -21.16 9.51
CA THR A 185 -16.89 -21.15 8.34
C THR A 185 -17.10 -19.72 7.83
N LEU A 186 -17.64 -19.57 6.62
CA LEU A 186 -18.05 -18.26 6.12
C LEU A 186 -19.10 -17.59 7.01
N ALA A 187 -19.98 -18.37 7.64
CA ALA A 187 -20.98 -17.84 8.56
C ALA A 187 -20.31 -17.23 9.82
N ASP A 188 -19.26 -17.86 10.33
CA ASP A 188 -18.50 -17.34 11.47
C ASP A 188 -17.80 -16.03 11.11
N ILE A 189 -17.24 -15.92 9.89
CA ILE A 189 -16.63 -14.69 9.41
C ILE A 189 -17.66 -13.55 9.31
N VAL A 190 -18.80 -13.80 8.68
CA VAL A 190 -19.89 -12.80 8.56
C VAL A 190 -20.37 -12.34 9.95
N GLN A 191 -20.49 -13.27 10.90
CA GLN A 191 -20.88 -12.93 12.26
C GLN A 191 -19.82 -12.10 12.98
N ALA A 192 -18.53 -12.43 12.79
CA ALA A 192 -17.43 -11.63 13.35
C ALA A 192 -17.41 -10.22 12.76
N GLU A 193 -17.54 -10.08 11.44
CA GLU A 193 -17.59 -8.77 10.76
C GLU A 193 -18.80 -7.95 11.25
N ALA A 194 -19.96 -8.56 11.45
CA ALA A 194 -21.12 -7.88 12.02
C ALA A 194 -20.81 -7.34 13.43
N GLN A 195 -20.17 -8.14 14.30
CA GLN A 195 -19.74 -7.69 15.63
C GLN A 195 -18.73 -6.54 15.56
N PHE A 196 -17.80 -6.58 14.61
CA PHE A 196 -16.84 -5.49 14.40
C PHE A 196 -17.55 -4.19 14.01
N ILE A 197 -18.54 -4.26 13.12
CA ILE A 197 -19.34 -3.10 12.69
C ILE A 197 -20.15 -2.54 13.88
N GLU A 198 -20.75 -3.40 14.68
CA GLU A 198 -21.48 -3.01 15.89
C GLU A 198 -20.56 -2.32 16.90
N LEU A 199 -19.34 -2.86 17.12
CA LEU A 199 -18.36 -2.25 18.01
C LEU A 199 -17.95 -0.85 17.52
N VAL A 200 -17.68 -0.69 16.22
CA VAL A 200 -17.36 0.62 15.64
C VAL A 200 -18.54 1.58 15.80
N SER A 201 -19.77 1.12 15.57
CA SER A 201 -20.97 1.94 15.76
C SER A 201 -21.12 2.41 17.21
N ALA A 202 -20.87 1.52 18.16
CA ALA A 202 -20.95 1.85 19.60
C ALA A 202 -19.86 2.83 20.05
N ARG A 203 -18.71 2.84 19.38
CA ARG A 203 -17.61 3.81 19.66
C ARG A 203 -17.89 5.22 19.14
N HIS A 204 -18.85 5.36 18.22
CA HIS A 204 -19.22 6.63 17.59
C HIS A 204 -20.74 6.90 17.70
N PRO A 205 -21.27 7.01 18.94
CA PRO A 205 -22.72 7.12 19.15
C PRO A 205 -23.32 8.40 18.59
N GLU A 206 -22.51 9.48 18.49
CA GLU A 206 -22.94 10.79 17.99
C GLU A 206 -22.80 10.94 16.47
N SER A 207 -22.20 9.97 15.80
CA SER A 207 -22.02 10.00 14.35
C SER A 207 -23.09 9.20 13.61
N ALA A 208 -23.18 9.41 12.29
CA ALA A 208 -23.99 8.53 11.45
C ALA A 208 -23.37 7.11 11.40
N LYS A 209 -24.20 6.10 11.09
CA LYS A 209 -23.75 4.70 10.98
C LYS A 209 -22.55 4.56 10.07
N PRO A 210 -21.61 3.65 10.39
CA PRO A 210 -20.41 3.44 9.58
C PRO A 210 -20.70 3.16 8.10
N VAL A 211 -19.81 3.62 7.24
CA VAL A 211 -19.74 3.15 5.84
C VAL A 211 -18.82 1.94 5.81
N VAL A 212 -19.26 0.86 5.19
CA VAL A 212 -18.48 -0.34 5.00
C VAL A 212 -18.08 -0.42 3.53
N ILE A 213 -16.79 -0.52 3.27
CA ILE A 213 -16.21 -0.65 1.93
C ILE A 213 -15.62 -2.06 1.83
N GLY A 214 -16.32 -2.93 1.14
CA GLY A 214 -15.82 -4.26 0.76
C GLY A 214 -15.34 -4.24 -0.67
N ASN A 215 -14.23 -4.91 -0.91
CA ASN A 215 -13.71 -5.11 -2.24
C ASN A 215 -13.46 -6.59 -2.53
N CYS A 216 -13.78 -6.96 -3.74
CA CYS A 216 -13.63 -8.34 -4.22
C CYS A 216 -12.32 -8.51 -5.01
#